data_e60c3a4c4aa59a56d7211a3ba93d4188
#
_entry.id   e60c3a4c4aa59a56d7211a3ba93d4188
#
_cell.length_a   1.000
_cell.length_b   1.000
_cell.length_c   1.000
_cell.angle_alpha   90.00
_cell.angle_beta   90.00
_cell.angle_gamma   90.00
#
_symmetry.space_group_name_H-M   'P 1'
#
loop_
_entity.id
_entity.type
_entity.pdbx_description
1 polymer ?
#
loop_
_entity_poly.entity_id
_entity_poly.type
_entity_poly.pdbx_seq_one_letter_code
_entity_poly.pdbx_strand_id
1 'polypeptide(L)'
;MKKITKLLFLTALVSIGLGSCKKDENQIYFQSSTPPVLTSSKTAVVLDIANKDNPAFTLAWTNPNYSFTTGLSSQDVNYTIQIDKAGGAFASADLQEFAISKDLSKTFTVKEFNTLVAKMNIPENVATPVIVRVKAFLGTNAAVVYSNTLNMTVTGYLDVVYPVPANMFIVGSATPGGWNNPVPVPSQQLTKVGSTKFTITLTLNAGQSYLLLPVNGDWSAKYGCMGGNNTNNPNGDDFKPGGGDILAPNVTKSYTITFEFKTGKFTVI
;
A
#
# COMPACT_ATOMS: atom_id res chain seq x y z
N MET A 1 49.60 -61.66 -38.40
CA MET A 1 48.64 -62.16 -37.37
C MET A 1 48.72 -61.42 -36.01
N LYS A 2 49.91 -61.21 -35.44
CA LYS A 2 50.04 -60.53 -34.11
C LYS A 2 49.48 -59.10 -34.03
N LYS A 3 49.37 -58.28 -35.10
CA LYS A 3 48.84 -56.94 -35.13
C LYS A 3 47.28 -56.91 -35.18
N ILE A 4 46.65 -57.85 -35.81
CA ILE A 4 45.20 -58.00 -35.91
C ILE A 4 44.61 -58.45 -34.56
N THR A 5 45.28 -59.34 -33.85
CA THR A 5 44.87 -59.82 -32.52
C THR A 5 44.93 -58.70 -31.47
N LYS A 6 45.93 -57.77 -31.52
CA LYS A 6 46.01 -56.64 -30.67
C LYS A 6 44.93 -55.62 -30.96
N LEU A 7 44.55 -55.40 -32.20
CA LEU A 7 43.48 -54.47 -32.58
C LEU A 7 42.11 -55.03 -32.15
N LEU A 8 41.83 -56.30 -32.27
CA LEU A 8 40.64 -56.98 -31.79
C LEU A 8 40.51 -56.95 -30.26
N PHE A 9 41.61 -57.05 -29.53
CA PHE A 9 41.61 -56.94 -28.08
C PHE A 9 41.37 -55.51 -27.61
N LEU A 10 41.87 -54.47 -28.33
CA LEU A 10 41.68 -53.10 -28.03
C LEU A 10 40.23 -52.67 -28.29
N THR A 11 39.61 -53.14 -29.37
CA THR A 11 38.19 -52.84 -29.65
C THR A 11 37.25 -53.58 -28.69
N ALA A 12 37.55 -54.76 -28.22
CA ALA A 12 36.78 -55.44 -27.19
C ALA A 12 36.88 -54.78 -25.83
N LEU A 13 38.04 -54.19 -25.45
CA LEU A 13 38.22 -53.47 -24.21
C LEU A 13 37.46 -52.15 -24.22
N VAL A 14 37.38 -51.45 -25.34
CA VAL A 14 36.62 -50.21 -25.51
C VAL A 14 35.10 -50.48 -25.47
N SER A 15 34.64 -51.63 -25.98
CA SER A 15 33.21 -51.98 -25.93
C SER A 15 32.69 -52.31 -24.52
N ILE A 16 33.57 -52.79 -23.63
CA ILE A 16 33.19 -53.08 -22.23
C ILE A 16 33.14 -51.78 -21.39
N GLY A 17 33.93 -50.76 -21.76
CA GLY A 17 33.90 -49.44 -21.08
C GLY A 17 32.66 -48.57 -21.35
N LEU A 18 31.88 -48.90 -22.39
CA LEU A 18 30.65 -48.18 -22.75
C LEU A 18 29.37 -48.75 -22.11
N GLY A 19 29.49 -49.81 -21.32
CA GLY A 19 28.45 -50.30 -20.42
C GLY A 19 28.35 -49.34 -19.20
N SER A 20 28.15 -48.07 -19.47
CA SER A 20 27.86 -47.10 -18.42
C SER A 20 26.67 -47.60 -17.60
N CYS A 21 26.88 -47.86 -16.34
CA CYS A 21 25.82 -48.09 -15.37
C CYS A 21 24.68 -47.11 -15.66
N LYS A 22 23.52 -47.59 -16.05
CA LYS A 22 22.27 -46.84 -15.82
C LYS A 22 22.20 -46.74 -14.32
N LYS A 23 22.70 -45.59 -13.80
CA LYS A 23 22.43 -45.19 -12.46
C LYS A 23 20.93 -44.99 -12.44
N ASP A 24 20.17 -45.89 -11.85
CA ASP A 24 18.78 -45.69 -11.50
C ASP A 24 18.79 -44.50 -10.51
N GLU A 25 18.79 -43.32 -11.06
CA GLU A 25 18.59 -42.13 -10.25
C GLU A 25 17.16 -42.22 -9.71
N ASN A 26 17.04 -42.36 -8.39
CA ASN A 26 15.76 -42.21 -7.68
C ASN A 26 15.27 -40.78 -7.92
N GLN A 27 14.65 -40.58 -9.09
CA GLN A 27 14.09 -39.26 -9.42
C GLN A 27 12.82 -39.06 -8.62
N ILE A 28 12.79 -37.95 -7.87
CA ILE A 28 11.62 -37.54 -7.10
C ILE A 28 10.72 -36.70 -8.01
N TYR A 29 9.52 -37.18 -8.26
CA TYR A 29 8.54 -36.50 -9.10
C TYR A 29 7.38 -35.98 -8.26
N PHE A 30 6.91 -34.79 -8.59
CA PHE A 30 5.66 -34.25 -8.07
C PHE A 30 4.48 -35.14 -8.50
N GLN A 31 3.61 -35.49 -7.58
CA GLN A 31 2.44 -36.33 -7.82
C GLN A 31 1.13 -35.58 -7.75
N SER A 32 0.90 -34.87 -6.66
CA SER A 32 -0.38 -34.19 -6.42
C SER A 32 -0.29 -33.06 -5.40
N SER A 33 -1.32 -32.22 -5.41
CA SER A 33 -1.62 -31.24 -4.38
C SER A 33 -3.12 -31.01 -4.29
N THR A 34 -3.61 -30.55 -3.15
CA THR A 34 -5.00 -30.18 -2.97
C THR A 34 -5.10 -28.65 -2.96
N PRO A 35 -5.95 -28.02 -3.79
CA PRO A 35 -6.17 -26.59 -3.70
C PRO A 35 -6.52 -26.17 -2.26
N PRO A 36 -5.86 -25.13 -1.70
CA PRO A 36 -6.22 -24.62 -0.38
C PRO A 36 -7.69 -24.18 -0.34
N VAL A 37 -8.35 -24.41 0.78
CA VAL A 37 -9.68 -23.87 1.05
C VAL A 37 -9.52 -22.59 1.86
N LEU A 38 -9.80 -21.45 1.23
CA LEU A 38 -9.72 -20.14 1.85
C LEU A 38 -11.06 -19.77 2.51
N THR A 39 -10.98 -19.25 3.73
CA THR A 39 -12.10 -18.72 4.50
C THR A 39 -11.77 -17.33 5.04
N SER A 40 -12.80 -16.55 5.36
CA SER A 40 -12.68 -15.25 6.01
C SER A 40 -13.62 -15.15 7.21
N SER A 41 -13.17 -14.48 8.26
CA SER A 41 -14.01 -14.19 9.43
C SER A 41 -15.11 -13.15 9.13
N LYS A 42 -14.98 -12.38 8.04
CA LYS A 42 -15.98 -11.41 7.55
C LYS A 42 -16.00 -11.38 6.03
N THR A 43 -17.16 -11.15 5.44
CA THR A 43 -17.34 -10.93 4.00
C THR A 43 -17.60 -9.46 3.65
N ALA A 44 -18.03 -8.67 4.62
CA ALA A 44 -18.16 -7.21 4.52
C ALA A 44 -17.30 -6.55 5.58
N VAL A 45 -16.40 -5.66 5.18
CA VAL A 45 -15.42 -5.00 6.04
C VAL A 45 -15.54 -3.49 5.89
N VAL A 46 -16.01 -2.83 6.93
CA VAL A 46 -15.99 -1.36 7.03
C VAL A 46 -14.79 -0.98 7.89
N LEU A 47 -13.88 -0.22 7.31
CA LEU A 47 -12.67 0.26 7.96
C LEU A 47 -12.94 1.64 8.54
N ASP A 48 -12.49 1.86 9.77
CA ASP A 48 -12.67 3.14 10.47
C ASP A 48 -11.36 3.57 11.12
N ILE A 49 -10.93 4.78 10.88
CA ILE A 49 -9.69 5.36 11.40
C ILE A 49 -9.64 5.35 12.93
N ALA A 50 -10.78 5.45 13.61
CA ALA A 50 -10.87 5.39 15.07
C ALA A 50 -10.41 4.02 15.62
N ASN A 51 -10.49 2.97 14.79
CA ASN A 51 -10.12 1.59 15.13
C ASN A 51 -8.87 1.11 14.37
N LYS A 52 -8.06 2.02 13.86
CA LYS A 52 -6.95 1.72 12.92
C LYS A 52 -6.00 0.62 13.36
N ASP A 53 -5.74 0.50 14.66
CA ASP A 53 -4.79 -0.47 15.21
C ASP A 53 -5.46 -1.80 15.63
N ASN A 54 -6.79 -1.88 15.57
CA ASN A 54 -7.55 -3.07 15.90
C ASN A 54 -7.59 -4.08 14.74
N PRO A 55 -7.80 -5.39 15.01
CA PRO A 55 -8.06 -6.38 13.99
C PRO A 55 -9.30 -6.04 13.16
N ALA A 56 -9.16 -6.05 11.83
CA ALA A 56 -10.27 -5.88 10.90
C ALA A 56 -10.98 -7.20 10.63
N PHE A 57 -10.23 -8.19 10.16
CA PHE A 57 -10.68 -9.56 9.86
C PHE A 57 -9.48 -10.51 9.75
N THR A 58 -9.78 -11.81 9.73
CA THR A 58 -8.79 -12.88 9.57
C THR A 58 -9.12 -13.71 8.34
N LEU A 59 -8.14 -13.95 7.48
CA LEU A 59 -8.14 -14.98 6.45
C LEU A 59 -7.48 -16.24 7.01
N ALA A 60 -8.03 -17.40 6.70
CA ALA A 60 -7.45 -18.71 7.03
C ALA A 60 -7.59 -19.66 5.83
N TRP A 61 -6.62 -20.55 5.64
CA TRP A 61 -6.62 -21.50 4.54
C TRP A 61 -6.00 -22.83 4.94
N THR A 62 -6.31 -23.87 4.16
CA THR A 62 -5.76 -25.21 4.39
C THR A 62 -4.42 -25.39 3.68
N ASN A 63 -3.59 -26.31 4.21
CA ASN A 63 -2.34 -26.71 3.52
C ASN A 63 -2.66 -27.47 2.24
N PRO A 64 -1.97 -27.21 1.12
CA PRO A 64 -2.16 -27.92 -0.13
C PRO A 64 -1.68 -29.39 -0.12
N ASN A 65 -0.98 -29.85 0.91
CA ASN A 65 -0.50 -31.22 1.09
C ASN A 65 0.23 -31.74 -0.17
N TYR A 66 1.25 -31.01 -0.60
CA TYR A 66 2.07 -31.42 -1.75
C TYR A 66 2.64 -32.82 -1.56
N SER A 67 2.45 -33.67 -2.56
CA SER A 67 2.91 -35.07 -2.56
C SER A 67 3.87 -35.31 -3.71
N PHE A 68 4.92 -36.10 -3.40
CA PHE A 68 5.94 -36.57 -4.33
C PHE A 68 6.00 -38.10 -4.31
N THR A 69 6.73 -38.70 -5.22
CA THR A 69 6.93 -40.18 -5.26
C THR A 69 7.48 -40.76 -3.96
N THR A 70 8.08 -39.94 -3.11
CA THR A 70 8.58 -40.29 -1.77
C THR A 70 7.56 -40.06 -0.64
N GLY A 71 6.36 -39.56 -0.94
CA GLY A 71 5.32 -39.23 0.03
C GLY A 71 5.05 -37.75 0.11
N LEU A 72 4.46 -37.30 1.25
CA LEU A 72 4.17 -35.90 1.51
C LEU A 72 5.46 -35.07 1.56
N SER A 73 5.41 -33.88 1.00
CA SER A 73 6.54 -32.95 1.00
C SER A 73 6.89 -32.51 2.42
N SER A 74 8.17 -32.54 2.75
CA SER A 74 8.73 -31.90 3.94
C SER A 74 9.16 -30.45 3.68
N GLN A 75 9.03 -29.94 2.45
CA GLN A 75 9.37 -28.57 2.12
C GLN A 75 8.33 -27.60 2.67
N ASP A 76 8.80 -26.45 3.10
CA ASP A 76 7.92 -25.37 3.51
C ASP A 76 7.10 -24.85 2.33
N VAL A 77 5.82 -24.63 2.57
CA VAL A 77 4.91 -24.02 1.60
C VAL A 77 4.92 -22.52 1.76
N ASN A 78 5.12 -21.83 0.65
CA ASN A 78 4.99 -20.37 0.60
C ASN A 78 3.59 -20.00 0.11
N TYR A 79 3.04 -18.95 0.65
CA TYR A 79 1.72 -18.45 0.31
C TYR A 79 1.79 -16.98 -0.12
N THR A 80 0.94 -16.60 -1.05
CA THR A 80 0.69 -15.20 -1.40
C THR A 80 -0.81 -14.97 -1.39
N ILE A 81 -1.27 -14.06 -0.54
CA ILE A 81 -2.64 -13.56 -0.59
C ILE A 81 -2.71 -12.58 -1.76
N GLN A 82 -3.63 -12.80 -2.68
CA GLN A 82 -3.92 -11.94 -3.81
C GLN A 82 -5.28 -11.28 -3.60
N ILE A 83 -5.33 -9.95 -3.70
CA ILE A 83 -6.54 -9.14 -3.53
C ILE A 83 -6.67 -8.25 -4.76
N ASP A 84 -7.82 -8.28 -5.41
CA ASP A 84 -8.11 -7.50 -6.61
C ASP A 84 -9.52 -6.91 -6.55
N LYS A 85 -9.81 -5.91 -7.34
CA LYS A 85 -11.20 -5.45 -7.53
C LYS A 85 -12.01 -6.54 -8.19
N ALA A 86 -13.30 -6.59 -7.87
CA ALA A 86 -14.20 -7.48 -8.59
C ALA A 86 -14.17 -7.18 -10.09
N GLY A 87 -13.99 -8.24 -10.90
CA GLY A 87 -13.80 -8.12 -12.36
C GLY A 87 -12.33 -8.05 -12.81
N GLY A 88 -11.36 -7.82 -11.91
CA GLY A 88 -9.93 -7.77 -12.26
C GLY A 88 -9.30 -9.15 -12.53
N ALA A 89 -9.98 -10.24 -12.16
CA ALA A 89 -9.57 -11.63 -12.38
C ALA A 89 -8.13 -11.94 -11.89
N PHE A 90 -7.64 -11.21 -10.88
CA PHE A 90 -6.27 -11.29 -10.34
C PHE A 90 -5.19 -10.97 -11.39
N ALA A 91 -5.50 -10.09 -12.33
CA ALA A 91 -4.60 -9.65 -13.39
C ALA A 91 -4.69 -8.13 -13.65
N SER A 92 -5.40 -7.37 -12.81
CA SER A 92 -5.51 -5.93 -12.96
C SER A 92 -4.22 -5.21 -12.52
N ALA A 93 -4.06 -3.96 -12.95
CA ALA A 93 -2.97 -3.10 -12.48
C ALA A 93 -3.08 -2.75 -10.98
N ASP A 94 -4.27 -2.92 -10.40
CA ASP A 94 -4.58 -2.65 -8.99
C ASP A 94 -4.38 -3.87 -8.08
N LEU A 95 -4.01 -5.05 -8.64
CA LEU A 95 -3.76 -6.27 -7.87
C LEU A 95 -2.78 -6.00 -6.73
N GLN A 96 -3.16 -6.40 -5.52
CA GLN A 96 -2.29 -6.37 -4.36
C GLN A 96 -1.89 -7.80 -3.97
N GLU A 97 -0.61 -7.98 -3.68
CA GLU A 97 -0.05 -9.25 -3.26
C GLU A 97 0.60 -9.12 -1.88
N PHE A 98 0.34 -10.08 -1.02
CA PHE A 98 0.88 -10.13 0.33
C PHE A 98 1.49 -11.50 0.60
N ALA A 99 2.82 -11.55 0.70
CA ALA A 99 3.54 -12.80 0.94
C ALA A 99 3.41 -13.25 2.39
N ILE A 100 3.12 -14.54 2.58
CA ILE A 100 3.04 -15.21 3.88
C ILE A 100 3.98 -16.42 3.83
N SER A 101 4.86 -16.54 4.81
CA SER A 101 5.75 -17.69 4.94
C SER A 101 5.21 -18.64 5.99
N LYS A 102 4.91 -19.87 5.59
CA LYS A 102 4.55 -21.03 6.47
C LYS A 102 3.23 -20.97 7.21
N ASP A 103 2.67 -19.79 7.48
CA ASP A 103 1.43 -19.65 8.21
C ASP A 103 0.20 -20.02 7.36
N LEU A 104 -0.85 -20.51 8.01
CA LEU A 104 -2.13 -20.85 7.40
C LEU A 104 -3.22 -19.82 7.69
N SER A 105 -2.84 -18.66 8.19
CA SER A 105 -3.75 -17.55 8.46
C SER A 105 -3.04 -16.20 8.44
N LYS A 106 -3.82 -15.15 8.22
CA LYS A 106 -3.38 -13.75 8.35
C LYS A 106 -4.52 -12.91 8.90
N THR A 107 -4.26 -12.26 10.02
CA THR A 107 -5.13 -11.20 10.52
C THR A 107 -4.63 -9.86 10.03
N PHE A 108 -5.49 -9.10 9.38
CA PHE A 108 -5.22 -7.71 8.98
C PHE A 108 -5.72 -6.76 10.06
N THR A 109 -4.92 -5.76 10.41
CA THR A 109 -5.43 -4.60 11.14
C THR A 109 -6.22 -3.68 10.19
N VAL A 110 -7.05 -2.81 10.77
CA VAL A 110 -7.83 -1.83 10.01
C VAL A 110 -6.91 -0.94 9.17
N LYS A 111 -5.83 -0.42 9.75
CA LYS A 111 -4.84 0.42 9.04
C LYS A 111 -4.11 -0.33 7.93
N GLU A 112 -3.64 -1.55 8.23
CA GLU A 112 -2.92 -2.37 7.25
C GLU A 112 -3.79 -2.62 6.02
N PHE A 113 -5.05 -3.03 6.24
CA PHE A 113 -5.95 -3.30 5.13
C PHE A 113 -6.40 -2.04 4.40
N ASN A 114 -6.63 -0.92 5.10
CA ASN A 114 -6.94 0.38 4.47
C ASN A 114 -5.80 0.86 3.55
N THR A 115 -4.55 0.60 3.92
CA THR A 115 -3.40 0.91 3.06
C THR A 115 -3.42 0.12 1.75
N LEU A 116 -3.82 -1.16 1.78
CA LEU A 116 -3.99 -1.98 0.57
C LEU A 116 -5.15 -1.47 -0.29
N VAL A 117 -6.29 -1.16 0.34
CA VAL A 117 -7.49 -0.60 -0.32
C VAL A 117 -7.16 0.71 -1.05
N ALA A 118 -6.39 1.61 -0.41
CA ALA A 118 -5.96 2.86 -1.02
C ALA A 118 -5.03 2.63 -2.23
N LYS A 119 -4.12 1.65 -2.17
CA LYS A 119 -3.24 1.28 -3.30
C LYS A 119 -4.02 0.70 -4.49
N MET A 120 -5.17 0.11 -4.23
CA MET A 120 -6.08 -0.39 -5.26
C MET A 120 -6.91 0.73 -5.93
N ASN A 121 -6.70 2.01 -5.61
CA ASN A 121 -7.51 3.14 -6.08
C ASN A 121 -9.02 2.94 -5.84
N ILE A 122 -9.38 2.38 -4.69
CA ILE A 122 -10.76 2.26 -4.23
C ILE A 122 -11.16 3.60 -3.58
N PRO A 123 -12.28 4.21 -4.00
CA PRO A 123 -12.75 5.46 -3.40
C PRO A 123 -13.05 5.28 -1.91
N GLU A 124 -12.68 6.28 -1.11
CA GLU A 124 -12.94 6.30 0.33
C GLU A 124 -14.44 6.40 0.61
N ASN A 125 -14.90 5.75 1.66
CA ASN A 125 -16.30 5.71 2.11
C ASN A 125 -17.28 5.13 1.08
N VAL A 126 -16.77 4.39 0.08
CA VAL A 126 -17.59 3.69 -0.92
C VAL A 126 -17.43 2.19 -0.73
N ALA A 127 -18.55 1.49 -0.53
CA ALA A 127 -18.56 0.03 -0.46
C ALA A 127 -18.20 -0.56 -1.83
N THR A 128 -17.03 -1.16 -1.95
CA THR A 128 -16.47 -1.65 -3.20
C THR A 128 -16.27 -3.16 -3.14
N PRO A 129 -16.78 -3.93 -4.12
CA PRO A 129 -16.55 -5.36 -4.22
C PRO A 129 -15.09 -5.67 -4.58
N VAL A 130 -14.50 -6.62 -3.85
CA VAL A 130 -13.15 -7.15 -4.08
C VAL A 130 -13.18 -8.67 -4.08
N ILE A 131 -12.20 -9.26 -4.74
CA ILE A 131 -11.97 -10.71 -4.77
C ILE A 131 -10.65 -11.04 -4.09
N VAL A 132 -10.62 -12.14 -3.36
CA VAL A 132 -9.45 -12.60 -2.60
C VAL A 132 -9.21 -14.07 -2.88
N ARG A 133 -7.95 -14.46 -3.12
CA ARG A 133 -7.52 -15.84 -3.15
C ARG A 133 -6.12 -16.01 -2.54
N VAL A 134 -5.75 -17.23 -2.26
CA VAL A 134 -4.40 -17.61 -1.85
C VAL A 134 -3.74 -18.40 -2.96
N LYS A 135 -2.54 -17.99 -3.35
CA LYS A 135 -1.61 -18.73 -4.19
C LYS A 135 -0.65 -19.48 -3.26
N ALA A 136 -0.56 -20.80 -3.38
CA ALA A 136 0.39 -21.64 -2.66
C ALA A 136 1.42 -22.21 -3.64
N PHE A 137 2.70 -22.32 -3.21
CA PHE A 137 3.78 -22.82 -4.07
C PHE A 137 4.97 -23.31 -3.23
N LEU A 138 5.82 -24.12 -3.86
CA LEU A 138 7.09 -24.59 -3.29
C LEU A 138 8.26 -23.77 -3.85
N GLY A 139 9.30 -23.58 -3.06
CA GLY A 139 10.49 -22.85 -3.46
C GLY A 139 10.18 -21.43 -3.94
N THR A 140 10.66 -21.09 -5.14
CA THR A 140 10.47 -19.73 -5.72
C THR A 140 9.16 -19.59 -6.51
N ASN A 141 8.55 -20.64 -7.02
CA ASN A 141 7.26 -20.65 -7.72
C ASN A 141 6.93 -22.03 -8.34
N ALA A 142 7.35 -23.13 -7.72
CA ALA A 142 7.08 -24.47 -8.23
C ALA A 142 5.73 -25.00 -7.72
N ALA A 143 5.09 -25.88 -8.50
CA ALA A 143 3.84 -26.55 -8.17
C ALA A 143 2.72 -25.61 -7.67
N VAL A 144 2.52 -24.49 -8.38
CA VAL A 144 1.54 -23.46 -8.00
C VAL A 144 0.13 -24.02 -7.98
N VAL A 145 -0.59 -23.78 -6.88
CA VAL A 145 -2.02 -24.03 -6.77
C VAL A 145 -2.72 -22.82 -6.14
N TYR A 146 -3.97 -22.62 -6.50
CA TYR A 146 -4.79 -21.52 -6.01
C TYR A 146 -5.95 -22.04 -5.17
N SER A 147 -6.33 -21.26 -4.15
CA SER A 147 -7.54 -21.52 -3.38
C SER A 147 -8.81 -21.21 -4.19
N ASN A 148 -9.97 -21.50 -3.59
CA ASN A 148 -11.22 -20.86 -3.98
C ASN A 148 -11.08 -19.32 -3.88
N THR A 149 -11.89 -18.62 -4.70
CA THR A 149 -12.03 -17.16 -4.61
C THR A 149 -13.08 -16.79 -3.59
N LEU A 150 -12.77 -15.85 -2.70
CA LEU A 150 -13.73 -15.19 -1.82
C LEU A 150 -14.17 -13.87 -2.44
N ASN A 151 -15.47 -13.60 -2.44
CA ASN A 151 -16.04 -12.29 -2.75
C ASN A 151 -16.24 -11.54 -1.44
N MET A 152 -15.68 -10.35 -1.34
CA MET A 152 -15.78 -9.49 -0.17
C MET A 152 -16.22 -8.09 -0.59
N THR A 153 -16.80 -7.34 0.34
CA THR A 153 -17.08 -5.91 0.15
C THR A 153 -16.27 -5.12 1.15
N VAL A 154 -15.55 -4.12 0.68
CA VAL A 154 -14.68 -3.29 1.53
C VAL A 154 -15.08 -1.82 1.40
N THR A 155 -15.18 -1.14 2.54
CA THR A 155 -15.33 0.31 2.63
C THR A 155 -14.09 0.87 3.32
N GLY A 156 -13.24 1.57 2.58
CA GLY A 156 -12.03 2.22 3.11
C GLY A 156 -12.33 3.59 3.69
N TYR A 157 -11.45 4.10 4.53
CA TYR A 157 -11.49 5.47 5.04
C TYR A 157 -10.37 6.32 4.45
N LEU A 158 -10.59 7.64 4.42
CA LEU A 158 -9.56 8.61 4.07
C LEU A 158 -8.52 8.68 5.20
N ASP A 159 -7.30 8.23 4.93
CA ASP A 159 -6.21 8.27 5.92
C ASP A 159 -5.58 9.67 5.91
N VAL A 160 -5.88 10.46 6.93
CA VAL A 160 -5.44 11.84 7.11
C VAL A 160 -4.90 12.08 8.51
N VAL A 161 -3.92 12.96 8.64
CA VAL A 161 -3.38 13.36 9.96
C VAL A 161 -4.42 14.20 10.71
N TYR A 162 -5.13 15.06 9.99
CA TYR A 162 -6.20 15.91 10.56
C TYR A 162 -7.45 15.84 9.70
N PRO A 163 -8.65 15.96 10.29
CA PRO A 163 -9.91 16.04 9.55
C PRO A 163 -9.86 17.16 8.49
N VAL A 164 -10.25 16.81 7.28
CA VAL A 164 -10.24 17.76 6.15
C VAL A 164 -11.47 18.65 6.22
N PRO A 165 -11.33 20.00 6.35
CA PRO A 165 -12.47 20.89 6.38
C PRO A 165 -13.14 21.00 5.01
N ALA A 166 -14.36 21.54 4.99
CA ALA A 166 -15.08 21.83 3.74
C ALA A 166 -14.43 22.99 2.99
N ASN A 167 -14.02 24.03 3.71
CA ASN A 167 -13.38 25.25 3.19
C ASN A 167 -12.12 25.57 3.97
N MET A 168 -11.30 26.48 3.42
CA MET A 168 -10.10 26.97 4.06
C MET A 168 -9.85 28.42 3.63
N PHE A 169 -9.52 29.28 4.59
CA PHE A 169 -9.29 30.72 4.39
C PHE A 169 -7.96 31.12 5.02
N ILE A 170 -7.23 32.03 4.38
CA ILE A 170 -5.96 32.56 4.90
C ILE A 170 -6.19 33.96 5.49
N VAL A 171 -5.68 34.22 6.71
CA VAL A 171 -5.80 35.46 7.43
C VAL A 171 -4.48 35.79 8.09
N GLY A 172 -4.11 37.07 8.15
CA GLY A 172 -2.91 37.50 8.85
C GLY A 172 -2.25 38.72 8.25
N SER A 173 -1.34 39.36 9.00
CA SER A 173 -0.59 40.55 8.55
C SER A 173 0.22 40.34 7.28
N ALA A 174 0.54 39.05 6.96
CA ALA A 174 1.19 38.68 5.71
C ALA A 174 0.26 38.79 4.49
N THR A 175 -1.06 38.80 4.67
CA THR A 175 -2.04 38.79 3.58
C THR A 175 -2.58 40.23 3.31
N PRO A 176 -3.16 40.46 2.11
CA PRO A 176 -3.72 41.77 1.77
C PRO A 176 -4.83 42.25 2.73
N GLY A 177 -5.64 41.34 3.30
CA GLY A 177 -6.71 41.66 4.22
C GLY A 177 -6.27 41.84 5.69
N GLY A 178 -4.98 41.57 5.99
CA GLY A 178 -4.49 41.62 7.37
C GLY A 178 -5.20 40.62 8.28
N TRP A 179 -5.35 40.98 9.55
CA TRP A 179 -6.05 40.18 10.56
C TRP A 179 -7.57 40.39 10.57
N ASN A 180 -8.14 41.06 9.56
CA ASN A 180 -9.59 41.20 9.45
C ASN A 180 -10.27 39.84 9.21
N ASN A 181 -11.28 39.53 10.00
CA ASN A 181 -12.08 38.31 9.87
C ASN A 181 -13.56 38.67 10.03
N PRO A 182 -14.41 38.42 9.02
CA PRO A 182 -14.20 37.57 7.84
C PRO A 182 -13.20 38.17 6.84
N VAL A 183 -12.47 37.23 6.16
CA VAL A 183 -11.55 37.61 5.09
C VAL A 183 -12.28 37.82 3.76
N PRO A 184 -11.70 38.63 2.84
CA PRO A 184 -12.25 38.77 1.49
C PRO A 184 -12.30 37.49 0.71
N VAL A 185 -13.45 37.14 0.12
CA VAL A 185 -13.61 35.98 -0.77
C VAL A 185 -13.92 36.44 -2.20
N PRO A 186 -13.38 35.79 -3.23
CA PRO A 186 -12.58 34.57 -3.19
C PRO A 186 -11.08 34.79 -2.95
N SER A 187 -10.59 36.04 -2.84
CA SER A 187 -9.16 36.36 -2.89
C SER A 187 -8.33 35.79 -1.75
N GLN A 188 -8.92 35.48 -0.61
CA GLN A 188 -8.25 34.79 0.53
C GLN A 188 -8.90 33.45 0.90
N GLN A 189 -9.66 32.86 -0.03
CA GLN A 189 -10.18 31.51 0.10
C GLN A 189 -9.31 30.53 -0.70
N LEU A 190 -8.82 29.47 -0.06
CA LEU A 190 -8.05 28.43 -0.71
C LEU A 190 -8.96 27.55 -1.57
N THR A 191 -8.47 27.16 -2.75
CA THR A 191 -9.14 26.21 -3.62
C THR A 191 -8.81 24.78 -3.17
N LYS A 192 -9.85 23.94 -3.03
CA LYS A 192 -9.67 22.51 -2.77
C LYS A 192 -9.30 21.80 -4.06
N VAL A 193 -8.09 21.26 -4.15
CA VAL A 193 -7.52 20.60 -5.35
C VAL A 193 -7.41 19.09 -5.21
N GLY A 194 -8.27 18.48 -4.44
CA GLY A 194 -8.33 17.05 -4.18
C GLY A 194 -9.10 16.75 -2.90
N SER A 195 -9.12 15.49 -2.47
CA SER A 195 -9.84 15.10 -1.24
C SER A 195 -9.20 15.69 0.03
N THR A 196 -7.88 15.94 0.02
CA THR A 196 -7.09 16.30 1.22
C THR A 196 -6.29 17.58 1.10
N LYS A 197 -6.28 18.23 -0.09
CA LYS A 197 -5.36 19.31 -0.41
C LYS A 197 -6.07 20.61 -0.75
N PHE A 198 -5.54 21.72 -0.19
CA PHE A 198 -5.96 23.09 -0.49
C PHE A 198 -4.78 23.90 -0.98
N THR A 199 -5.02 24.81 -1.93
CA THR A 199 -3.99 25.71 -2.47
C THR A 199 -4.54 27.12 -2.69
N ILE A 200 -3.65 28.10 -2.60
CA ILE A 200 -3.91 29.50 -2.96
C ILE A 200 -2.63 30.13 -3.48
N THR A 201 -2.76 31.03 -4.44
CA THR A 201 -1.65 31.89 -4.87
C THR A 201 -2.01 33.33 -4.57
N LEU A 202 -1.20 33.98 -3.71
CA LEU A 202 -1.38 35.38 -3.34
C LEU A 202 -0.04 36.01 -2.93
N THR A 203 0.00 37.36 -2.90
CA THR A 203 1.17 38.06 -2.40
C THR A 203 1.21 37.96 -0.87
N LEU A 204 2.37 37.54 -0.34
CA LEU A 204 2.67 37.60 1.09
C LEU A 204 3.66 38.71 1.38
N ASN A 205 3.40 39.51 2.43
CA ASN A 205 4.32 40.52 2.96
C ASN A 205 5.45 39.82 3.73
N ALA A 206 6.69 40.21 3.43
CA ALA A 206 7.89 39.60 4.00
C ALA A 206 7.92 39.66 5.54
N GLY A 207 8.25 38.54 6.17
CA GLY A 207 8.44 38.43 7.62
C GLY A 207 7.19 38.66 8.45
N GLN A 208 6.02 38.80 7.82
CA GLN A 208 4.73 38.90 8.50
C GLN A 208 4.12 37.54 8.76
N SER A 209 3.04 37.48 9.53
CA SER A 209 2.43 36.21 9.95
C SER A 209 1.05 35.99 9.35
N TYR A 210 0.66 34.69 9.24
CA TYR A 210 -0.67 34.28 8.80
C TYR A 210 -1.11 32.99 9.48
N LEU A 211 -2.40 32.73 9.43
CA LEU A 211 -3.07 31.51 9.91
C LEU A 211 -4.10 31.06 8.89
N LEU A 212 -4.63 29.85 9.09
CA LEU A 212 -5.74 29.37 8.29
C LEU A 212 -6.96 29.10 9.16
N LEU A 213 -8.12 29.45 8.60
CA LEU A 213 -9.41 29.25 9.22
C LEU A 213 -10.27 28.32 8.36
N PRO A 214 -10.88 27.27 8.95
CA PRO A 214 -11.82 26.39 8.23
C PRO A 214 -13.18 27.06 7.98
N VAL A 215 -13.52 28.10 8.78
CA VAL A 215 -14.76 28.87 8.68
C VAL A 215 -14.42 30.34 8.62
N ASN A 216 -14.91 31.03 7.60
CA ASN A 216 -14.72 32.47 7.45
C ASN A 216 -15.53 33.23 8.52
N GLY A 217 -14.89 34.09 9.28
CA GLY A 217 -15.51 34.85 10.36
C GLY A 217 -15.39 34.18 11.75
N ASP A 218 -14.85 32.96 11.84
CA ASP A 218 -14.74 32.22 13.09
C ASP A 218 -13.28 31.99 13.50
N TRP A 219 -12.92 32.36 14.72
CA TRP A 219 -11.61 32.14 15.33
C TRP A 219 -11.54 30.90 16.22
N SER A 220 -12.66 30.24 16.47
CA SER A 220 -12.73 29.09 17.38
C SER A 220 -11.91 27.88 16.90
N ALA A 221 -11.75 27.74 15.58
CA ALA A 221 -10.94 26.74 14.97
C ALA A 221 -9.93 27.39 14.01
N LYS A 222 -8.66 27.05 14.16
CA LYS A 222 -7.59 27.53 13.28
C LYS A 222 -6.55 26.46 13.03
N TYR A 223 -5.81 26.59 11.95
CA TYR A 223 -4.62 25.81 11.68
C TYR A 223 -3.40 26.73 11.56
N GLY A 224 -2.30 26.30 12.14
CA GLY A 224 -1.04 27.04 12.12
C GLY A 224 0.16 26.13 12.22
N CYS A 225 1.35 26.70 12.35
CA CYS A 225 2.59 25.96 12.46
C CYS A 225 2.59 25.03 13.69
N MET A 226 3.10 23.80 13.54
CA MET A 226 3.20 22.85 14.65
C MET A 226 4.28 23.25 15.66
N GLY A 227 5.37 23.84 15.22
CA GLY A 227 6.49 24.31 16.06
C GLY A 227 6.37 25.78 16.42
N GLY A 228 7.44 26.32 17.04
CA GLY A 228 7.53 27.75 17.34
C GLY A 228 7.68 28.62 16.10
N ASN A 229 8.35 28.12 15.06
CA ASN A 229 8.53 28.81 13.78
C ASN A 229 8.62 27.76 12.65
N ASN A 230 8.02 28.09 11.51
CA ASN A 230 8.24 27.34 10.27
C ASN A 230 9.57 27.78 9.61
N THR A 231 10.12 26.93 8.76
CA THR A 231 11.37 27.18 8.05
C THR A 231 11.18 27.49 6.57
N ASN A 232 9.92 27.48 6.09
CA ASN A 232 9.58 27.52 4.67
C ASN A 232 10.33 26.42 3.88
N ASN A 233 10.35 25.22 4.45
CA ASN A 233 11.02 24.05 3.87
C ASN A 233 10.35 23.66 2.54
N PRO A 234 11.09 23.45 1.44
CA PRO A 234 10.51 23.02 0.17
C PRO A 234 9.83 21.65 0.24
N ASN A 235 10.21 20.80 1.21
CA ASN A 235 9.55 19.52 1.49
C ASN A 235 8.33 19.64 2.41
N GLY A 236 8.02 20.85 2.84
CA GLY A 236 6.89 21.21 3.71
C GLY A 236 7.23 21.27 5.19
N ASP A 237 6.70 22.30 5.85
CA ASP A 237 6.67 22.44 7.30
C ASP A 237 5.40 21.77 7.85
N ASP A 238 5.44 21.36 9.13
CA ASP A 238 4.28 20.71 9.77
C ASP A 238 3.27 21.75 10.29
N PHE A 239 1.98 21.51 10.06
CA PHE A 239 0.90 22.28 10.63
C PHE A 239 0.03 21.44 11.56
N LYS A 240 -0.75 22.10 12.44
CA LYS A 240 -1.71 21.43 13.32
C LYS A 240 -2.94 22.31 13.60
N PRO A 241 -4.06 21.72 14.04
CA PRO A 241 -5.15 22.46 14.67
C PRO A 241 -4.64 23.22 15.90
N GLY A 242 -5.06 24.49 16.05
CA GLY A 242 -4.62 25.34 17.16
C GLY A 242 -3.12 25.68 17.13
N GLY A 243 -2.43 25.48 15.99
CA GLY A 243 -1.02 25.82 15.83
C GLY A 243 -0.73 27.30 15.96
N GLY A 244 0.57 27.62 16.10
CA GLY A 244 1.08 28.98 16.13
C GLY A 244 1.03 29.67 14.77
N ASP A 245 1.30 30.98 14.76
CA ASP A 245 1.33 31.76 13.53
C ASP A 245 2.41 31.22 12.57
N ILE A 246 2.08 31.22 11.29
CA ILE A 246 3.00 30.83 10.22
C ILE A 246 3.71 32.08 9.73
N LEU A 247 5.04 32.06 9.75
CA LEU A 247 5.86 33.16 9.28
C LEU A 247 6.00 33.10 7.73
N ALA A 248 5.66 34.21 7.07
CA ALA A 248 5.88 34.35 5.64
C ALA A 248 7.38 34.38 5.29
N PRO A 249 7.79 34.02 4.08
CA PRO A 249 9.18 34.16 3.64
C PRO A 249 9.67 35.63 3.70
N ASN A 250 11.01 35.80 3.70
CA ASN A 250 11.66 37.13 3.87
C ASN A 250 11.62 38.02 2.62
N VAL A 251 10.85 37.68 1.61
CA VAL A 251 10.68 38.47 0.38
C VAL A 251 9.20 38.66 0.10
N THR A 252 8.77 39.89 -0.09
CA THR A 252 7.40 40.18 -0.53
C THR A 252 7.25 39.84 -2.01
N LYS A 253 6.49 38.83 -2.31
CA LYS A 253 6.12 38.43 -3.67
C LYS A 253 4.88 37.54 -3.67
N SER A 254 4.40 37.17 -4.85
CA SER A 254 3.38 36.14 -4.99
C SER A 254 3.94 34.76 -4.67
N TYR A 255 3.25 34.01 -3.81
CA TYR A 255 3.57 32.64 -3.43
C TYR A 255 2.38 31.73 -3.67
N THR A 256 2.67 30.49 -4.09
CA THR A 256 1.69 29.40 -4.05
C THR A 256 1.85 28.68 -2.73
N ILE A 257 0.77 28.70 -1.91
CA ILE A 257 0.70 28.04 -0.61
C ILE A 257 -0.17 26.82 -0.76
N THR A 258 0.33 25.67 -0.29
CA THR A 258 -0.40 24.39 -0.33
C THR A 258 -0.46 23.79 1.05
N PHE A 259 -1.65 23.35 1.48
CA PHE A 259 -1.88 22.58 2.71
C PHE A 259 -2.37 21.19 2.37
N GLU A 260 -1.67 20.16 2.85
CA GLU A 260 -1.96 18.75 2.60
C GLU A 260 -2.33 18.04 3.91
N PHE A 261 -3.61 17.79 4.11
CA PHE A 261 -4.16 17.18 5.32
C PHE A 261 -3.79 15.71 5.51
N LYS A 262 -3.47 15.00 4.39
CA LYS A 262 -3.02 13.62 4.45
C LYS A 262 -1.69 13.49 5.19
N THR A 263 -0.80 14.45 5.01
CA THR A 263 0.54 14.45 5.59
C THR A 263 0.70 15.41 6.76
N GLY A 264 -0.24 16.34 6.98
CA GLY A 264 -0.14 17.40 7.99
C GLY A 264 0.93 18.43 7.63
N LYS A 265 1.22 18.62 6.34
CA LYS A 265 2.28 19.51 5.86
C LYS A 265 1.76 20.64 5.00
N PHE A 266 2.47 21.77 5.03
CA PHE A 266 2.25 22.89 4.12
C PHE A 266 3.55 23.33 3.44
N THR A 267 3.43 23.86 2.24
CA THR A 267 4.55 24.42 1.46
C THR A 267 4.24 25.86 1.02
N VAL A 268 5.28 26.67 0.86
CA VAL A 268 5.22 28.06 0.36
C VAL A 268 6.28 28.22 -0.73
N ILE A 269 5.87 28.30 -2.00
CA ILE A 269 6.75 28.29 -3.17
C ILE A 269 6.55 29.50 -4.04
#